data_f6224f5e3ec004b9224d32e65f6ab75f
#
_entry.id   f6224f5e3ec004b9224d32e65f6ab75f
#
_cell.length_a   1.000
_cell.length_b   1.000
_cell.length_c   1.000
_cell.angle_alpha   90.00
_cell.angle_beta   90.00
_cell.angle_gamma   90.00
#
_symmetry.space_group_name_H-M   'P 1'
#
loop_
_entity.id
_entity.type
_entity.pdbx_description
1 polymer ?
#
loop_
_entity_poly.entity_id
_entity_poly.type
_entity_poly.pdbx_seq_one_letter_code
_entity_poly.pdbx_strand_id
1 'polypeptide(L)'
;MTGPAIELRRMVLDDLDLVRRWLAEPEVARWFLAGSTIEDELSDLERAVNGQEPTEVLLASWGRRPVGWCQWYRCSDYPDHAVGLGARPEDVGIDYAIGEPLDRGRGVGTALVATLVAHIRRLHPGVGVVADPEASNAASRRVLERNAFVLLDERVVVSEPDGKVMAIYRRPPEAR
;
A
#
# COMPACT_ATOMS: atom_id res chain seq x y z
N MET A 1 11.68 -0.95 -23.10
CA MET A 1 12.13 0.07 -22.12
C MET A 1 11.89 -0.50 -20.72
N THR A 2 12.95 -0.69 -19.97
CA THR A 2 12.85 -1.07 -18.56
C THR A 2 12.16 0.07 -17.80
N GLY A 3 11.12 -0.25 -17.03
CA GLY A 3 10.46 0.75 -16.16
C GLY A 3 11.40 1.33 -15.11
N PRO A 4 10.93 2.32 -14.32
CA PRO A 4 11.76 2.92 -13.27
C PRO A 4 12.21 1.86 -12.26
N ALA A 5 13.51 1.83 -11.96
CA ALA A 5 14.05 0.99 -10.90
C ALA A 5 13.72 1.62 -9.54
N ILE A 6 12.81 1.00 -8.80
CA ILE A 6 12.42 1.45 -7.46
C ILE A 6 13.24 0.69 -6.41
N GLU A 7 13.77 1.46 -5.47
CA GLU A 7 14.45 0.95 -4.28
C GLU A 7 13.56 1.19 -3.06
N LEU A 8 13.49 0.18 -2.17
CA LEU A 8 12.76 0.27 -0.91
C LEU A 8 13.73 0.22 0.26
N ARG A 9 13.55 1.11 1.22
CA ARG A 9 14.19 1.05 2.52
C ARG A 9 13.20 1.24 3.65
N ARG A 10 13.49 0.77 4.83
CA ARG A 10 12.67 1.07 5.99
C ARG A 10 12.55 2.57 6.20
N MET A 11 11.35 3.02 6.49
CA MET A 11 11.08 4.40 6.87
C MET A 11 11.70 4.68 8.25
N VAL A 12 12.18 5.88 8.44
CA VAL A 12 12.67 6.41 9.72
C VAL A 12 11.89 7.65 10.09
N LEU A 13 11.95 8.08 11.35
CA LEU A 13 11.17 9.24 11.83
C LEU A 13 11.45 10.52 11.04
N ASP A 14 12.68 10.71 10.60
CA ASP A 14 13.07 11.89 9.80
C ASP A 14 12.36 11.95 8.44
N ASP A 15 11.78 10.84 7.95
CA ASP A 15 11.02 10.81 6.72
C ASP A 15 9.59 11.36 6.89
N LEU A 16 9.07 11.46 8.10
CA LEU A 16 7.68 11.86 8.35
C LEU A 16 7.36 13.27 7.87
N ASP A 17 8.32 14.19 7.87
CA ASP A 17 8.11 15.53 7.31
C ASP A 17 7.90 15.47 5.78
N LEU A 18 8.55 14.54 5.10
CA LEU A 18 8.34 14.30 3.68
C LEU A 18 6.96 13.70 3.43
N VAL A 19 6.55 12.71 4.23
CA VAL A 19 5.23 12.09 4.13
C VAL A 19 4.12 13.11 4.44
N ARG A 20 4.31 13.99 5.42
CA ARG A 20 3.40 15.10 5.71
C ARG A 20 3.13 15.95 4.47
N ARG A 21 4.17 16.32 3.72
CA ARG A 21 4.02 17.07 2.48
C ARG A 21 3.24 16.30 1.42
N TRP A 22 3.47 15.01 1.32
CA TRP A 22 2.75 14.15 0.38
C TRP A 22 1.28 13.94 0.77
N LEU A 23 0.99 13.81 2.07
CA LEU A 23 -0.41 13.73 2.56
C LEU A 23 -1.18 15.03 2.32
N ALA A 24 -0.50 16.18 2.21
CA ALA A 24 -1.12 17.44 1.85
C ALA A 24 -1.41 17.59 0.34
N GLU A 25 -0.85 16.70 -0.51
CA GLU A 25 -1.18 16.68 -1.94
C GLU A 25 -2.63 16.19 -2.15
N PRO A 26 -3.48 16.92 -2.92
CA PRO A 26 -4.90 16.60 -3.05
C PRO A 26 -5.20 15.17 -3.49
N GLU A 27 -4.41 14.63 -4.42
CA GLU A 27 -4.59 13.25 -4.90
C GLU A 27 -4.20 12.20 -3.87
N VAL A 28 -3.25 12.48 -2.97
CA VAL A 28 -2.91 11.59 -1.87
C VAL A 28 -3.94 11.71 -0.76
N ALA A 29 -4.26 12.94 -0.34
CA ALA A 29 -5.26 13.24 0.69
C ALA A 29 -6.60 12.57 0.39
N ARG A 30 -7.05 12.61 -0.85
CA ARG A 30 -8.30 12.02 -1.30
C ARG A 30 -8.43 10.53 -0.94
N TRP A 31 -7.34 9.78 -1.01
CA TRP A 31 -7.37 8.32 -0.81
C TRP A 31 -6.90 7.89 0.58
N PHE A 32 -6.06 8.69 1.23
CA PHE A 32 -5.50 8.35 2.53
C PHE A 32 -6.19 9.03 3.71
N LEU A 33 -6.76 10.23 3.53
CA LEU A 33 -7.38 10.99 4.63
C LEU A 33 -8.90 10.82 4.70
N ALA A 34 -9.45 9.75 4.15
CA ALA A 34 -10.88 9.48 4.19
C ALA A 34 -11.37 9.27 5.64
N GLY A 35 -11.84 10.33 6.28
CA GLY A 35 -12.30 10.31 7.67
C GLY A 35 -11.20 10.49 8.73
N SER A 36 -9.93 10.67 8.32
CA SER A 36 -8.80 10.96 9.21
C SER A 36 -8.14 12.30 8.88
N THR A 37 -7.21 12.73 9.74
CA THR A 37 -6.39 13.92 9.52
C THR A 37 -4.96 13.53 9.16
N ILE A 38 -4.19 14.49 8.64
CA ILE A 38 -2.73 14.29 8.40
C ILE A 38 -2.03 13.87 9.70
N GLU A 39 -2.42 14.45 10.82
CA GLU A 39 -1.82 14.14 12.13
C GLU A 39 -2.14 12.72 12.58
N ASP A 40 -3.36 12.23 12.32
CA ASP A 40 -3.75 10.86 12.63
C ASP A 40 -2.90 9.87 11.81
N GLU A 41 -2.80 10.08 10.49
CA GLU A 41 -1.99 9.23 9.60
C GLU A 41 -0.51 9.24 9.98
N LEU A 42 0.05 10.40 10.32
CA LEU A 42 1.44 10.49 10.77
C LEU A 42 1.67 9.80 12.12
N SER A 43 0.70 9.90 13.03
CA SER A 43 0.77 9.20 14.32
C SER A 43 0.78 7.69 14.14
N ASP A 44 -0.04 7.17 13.21
CA ASP A 44 -0.07 5.74 12.88
C ASP A 44 1.25 5.28 12.26
N LEU A 45 1.78 6.05 11.30
CA LEU A 45 3.10 5.77 10.70
C LEU A 45 4.23 5.83 11.74
N GLU A 46 4.20 6.80 12.65
CA GLU A 46 5.18 6.91 13.74
C GLU A 46 5.16 5.66 14.63
N ARG A 47 3.98 5.18 15.02
CA ARG A 47 3.85 3.95 15.81
C ARG A 47 4.41 2.74 15.06
N ALA A 48 4.11 2.62 13.76
CA ALA A 48 4.64 1.53 12.95
C ALA A 48 6.17 1.61 12.79
N VAL A 49 6.73 2.80 12.55
CA VAL A 49 8.18 3.03 12.45
C VAL A 49 8.89 2.69 13.76
N ASN A 50 8.26 2.99 14.90
CA ASN A 50 8.78 2.67 16.24
C ASN A 50 8.55 1.20 16.66
N GLY A 51 7.96 0.36 15.80
CA GLY A 51 7.71 -1.05 16.08
C GLY A 51 6.56 -1.29 17.08
N GLN A 52 5.70 -0.32 17.28
CA GLN A 52 4.52 -0.42 18.15
C GLN A 52 3.31 -1.04 17.42
N GLU A 53 3.38 -1.11 16.10
CA GLU A 53 2.41 -1.76 15.21
C GLU A 53 3.09 -2.85 14.38
N PRO A 54 2.41 -3.98 14.10
CA PRO A 54 2.98 -5.08 13.32
C PRO A 54 2.93 -4.81 11.81
N THR A 55 3.26 -3.58 11.40
CA THR A 55 3.26 -3.11 10.02
C THR A 55 4.65 -2.60 9.66
N GLU A 56 5.23 -3.10 8.56
CA GLU A 56 6.49 -2.57 8.05
C GLU A 56 6.21 -1.43 7.06
N VAL A 57 6.74 -0.25 7.35
CA VAL A 57 6.61 0.93 6.49
C VAL A 57 7.92 1.18 5.77
N LEU A 58 7.83 1.38 4.46
CA LEU A 58 8.97 1.51 3.56
C LEU A 58 8.88 2.81 2.76
N LEU A 59 10.00 3.52 2.65
CA LEU A 59 10.16 4.63 1.72
C LEU A 59 10.59 4.09 0.36
N ALA A 60 9.94 4.56 -0.69
CA ALA A 60 10.25 4.22 -2.08
C ALA A 60 11.01 5.34 -2.77
N SER A 61 12.10 4.99 -3.44
CA SER A 61 12.93 5.94 -4.19
C SER A 61 13.13 5.47 -5.63
N TRP A 62 13.18 6.42 -6.55
CA TRP A 62 13.63 6.22 -7.93
C TRP A 62 15.03 6.82 -8.08
N GLY A 63 16.02 5.94 -8.17
CA GLY A 63 17.41 6.35 -7.93
C GLY A 63 17.56 6.89 -6.51
N ARG A 64 18.13 8.07 -6.38
CA ARG A 64 18.34 8.71 -5.06
C ARG A 64 17.17 9.58 -4.58
N ARG A 65 16.12 9.74 -5.37
CA ARG A 65 15.00 10.64 -5.09
C ARG A 65 13.80 9.87 -4.54
N PRO A 66 13.34 10.20 -3.32
CA PRO A 66 12.09 9.64 -2.79
C PRO A 66 10.91 10.00 -3.69
N VAL A 67 10.02 9.04 -3.93
CA VAL A 67 8.85 9.20 -4.81
C VAL A 67 7.52 8.84 -4.16
N GLY A 68 7.57 8.10 -3.05
CA GLY A 68 6.38 7.67 -2.32
C GLY A 68 6.73 6.75 -1.16
N TRP A 69 5.72 6.14 -0.60
CA TRP A 69 5.89 5.14 0.45
C TRP A 69 4.94 3.97 0.23
N CYS A 70 5.21 2.87 0.92
CA CYS A 70 4.35 1.71 0.97
C CYS A 70 4.47 1.02 2.32
N GLN A 71 3.51 0.17 2.62
CA GLN A 71 3.53 -0.65 3.81
C GLN A 71 2.96 -2.03 3.53
N TRP A 72 3.31 -2.97 4.38
CA TRP A 72 2.74 -4.30 4.37
C TRP A 72 2.58 -4.84 5.79
N TYR A 73 1.59 -5.71 5.96
CA TYR A 73 1.23 -6.34 7.23
C TYR A 73 0.71 -7.75 6.99
N ARG A 74 0.82 -8.61 7.97
CA ARG A 74 0.20 -9.94 7.91
C ARG A 74 -1.29 -9.81 8.20
N CYS A 75 -2.13 -10.48 7.42
CA CYS A 75 -3.57 -10.49 7.66
C CYS A 75 -3.93 -11.11 9.02
N SER A 76 -3.11 -12.04 9.52
CA SER A 76 -3.27 -12.61 10.88
C SER A 76 -3.12 -11.61 12.02
N ASP A 77 -2.40 -10.50 11.79
CA ASP A 77 -2.20 -9.45 12.80
C ASP A 77 -3.39 -8.47 12.88
N TYR A 78 -4.25 -8.48 11.84
CA TYR A 78 -5.45 -7.64 11.73
C TYR A 78 -6.68 -8.49 11.34
N PRO A 79 -7.13 -9.42 12.23
CA PRO A 79 -8.12 -10.43 11.87
C PRO A 79 -9.48 -9.87 11.43
N ASP A 80 -9.95 -8.79 12.05
CA ASP A 80 -11.24 -8.19 11.69
C ASP A 80 -11.20 -7.58 10.28
N HIS A 81 -10.10 -6.90 9.94
CA HIS A 81 -9.87 -6.37 8.60
C HIS A 81 -9.73 -7.50 7.58
N ALA A 82 -8.95 -8.53 7.89
CA ALA A 82 -8.77 -9.70 7.03
C ALA A 82 -10.09 -10.41 6.73
N VAL A 83 -10.96 -10.57 7.71
CA VAL A 83 -12.32 -11.13 7.52
C VAL A 83 -13.13 -10.22 6.58
N GLY A 84 -13.08 -8.91 6.78
CA GLY A 84 -13.73 -7.93 5.90
C GLY A 84 -13.29 -8.06 4.44
N LEU A 85 -12.01 -8.33 4.20
CA LEU A 85 -11.45 -8.56 2.87
C LEU A 85 -11.71 -9.98 2.32
N GLY A 86 -12.10 -10.93 3.14
CA GLY A 86 -12.09 -12.35 2.78
C GLY A 86 -10.66 -12.88 2.53
N ALA A 87 -9.68 -12.25 3.15
CA ALA A 87 -8.28 -12.64 3.07
C ALA A 87 -8.02 -13.88 3.94
N ARG A 88 -7.03 -14.68 3.55
CA ARG A 88 -6.58 -15.82 4.35
C ARG A 88 -5.64 -15.33 5.45
N PRO A 89 -5.57 -16.00 6.61
CA PRO A 89 -4.64 -15.61 7.67
C PRO A 89 -3.17 -15.53 7.23
N GLU A 90 -2.76 -16.37 6.29
CA GLU A 90 -1.41 -16.39 5.72
C GLU A 90 -1.15 -15.33 4.65
N ASP A 91 -2.19 -14.64 4.16
CA ASP A 91 -2.02 -13.55 3.19
C ASP A 91 -1.40 -12.32 3.85
N VAL A 92 -0.85 -11.46 3.02
CA VAL A 92 -0.22 -10.18 3.39
C VAL A 92 -0.98 -9.04 2.74
N GLY A 93 -1.36 -8.04 3.53
CA GLY A 93 -1.97 -6.81 3.03
C GLY A 93 -0.92 -5.77 2.65
N ILE A 94 -1.22 -4.94 1.66
CA ILE A 94 -0.37 -3.84 1.22
C ILE A 94 -1.14 -2.54 1.02
N ASP A 95 -0.48 -1.41 1.36
CA ASP A 95 -0.90 -0.06 0.98
C ASP A 95 0.28 0.67 0.35
N TYR A 96 0.01 1.62 -0.53
CA TYR A 96 1.06 2.39 -1.20
C TYR A 96 0.55 3.73 -1.73
N ALA A 97 1.44 4.69 -1.84
CA ALA A 97 1.19 5.98 -2.47
C ALA A 97 2.39 6.48 -3.26
N ILE A 98 2.13 7.14 -4.39
CA ILE A 98 3.09 7.99 -5.09
C ILE A 98 2.87 9.41 -4.60
N GLY A 99 3.77 9.87 -3.73
CA GLY A 99 3.70 11.19 -3.12
C GLY A 99 4.03 12.31 -4.10
N GLU A 100 5.05 12.12 -4.95
CA GLU A 100 5.50 13.12 -5.89
C GLU A 100 4.54 13.25 -7.09
N PRO A 101 3.89 14.43 -7.29
CA PRO A 101 2.92 14.61 -8.37
C PRO A 101 3.47 14.34 -9.77
N LEU A 102 4.72 14.75 -10.02
CA LEU A 102 5.36 14.58 -11.32
C LEU A 102 5.72 13.15 -11.69
N ASP A 103 5.65 12.22 -10.74
CA ASP A 103 5.94 10.81 -10.95
C ASP A 103 4.69 9.96 -11.20
N ARG A 104 3.50 10.55 -11.00
CA ARG A 104 2.23 9.88 -11.27
C ARG A 104 2.01 9.68 -12.77
N GLY A 105 1.36 8.60 -13.15
CA GLY A 105 1.08 8.28 -14.55
C GLY A 105 2.30 7.82 -15.37
N ARG A 106 3.48 7.68 -14.76
CA ARG A 106 4.75 7.34 -15.43
C ARG A 106 5.22 5.90 -15.17
N GLY A 107 4.34 5.05 -14.64
CA GLY A 107 4.67 3.66 -14.32
C GLY A 107 5.37 3.47 -12.96
N VAL A 108 5.63 4.54 -12.20
CA VAL A 108 6.30 4.49 -10.89
C VAL A 108 5.50 3.66 -9.90
N GLY A 109 4.16 3.84 -9.82
CA GLY A 109 3.30 3.03 -8.97
C GLY A 109 3.34 1.54 -9.33
N THR A 110 3.35 1.20 -10.62
CA THR A 110 3.46 -0.20 -11.07
C THR A 110 4.80 -0.79 -10.64
N ALA A 111 5.90 -0.06 -10.81
CA ALA A 111 7.22 -0.49 -10.39
C ALA A 111 7.34 -0.61 -8.86
N LEU A 112 6.74 0.32 -8.11
CA LEU A 112 6.71 0.27 -6.64
C LEU A 112 6.03 -1.02 -6.15
N VAL A 113 4.82 -1.30 -6.64
CA VAL A 113 4.08 -2.51 -6.23
C VAL A 113 4.81 -3.79 -6.64
N ALA A 114 5.42 -3.83 -7.83
CA ALA A 114 6.25 -4.97 -8.26
C ALA A 114 7.41 -5.21 -7.28
N THR A 115 8.11 -4.15 -6.89
CA THR A 115 9.25 -4.22 -5.96
C THR A 115 8.80 -4.61 -4.55
N LEU A 116 7.66 -4.07 -4.08
CA LEU A 116 7.09 -4.42 -2.78
C LEU A 116 6.69 -5.90 -2.72
N VAL A 117 6.00 -6.41 -3.74
CA VAL A 117 5.64 -7.84 -3.81
C VAL A 117 6.88 -8.73 -3.83
N ALA A 118 7.92 -8.35 -4.58
CA ALA A 118 9.19 -9.09 -4.58
C ALA A 118 9.88 -9.07 -3.20
N HIS A 119 9.83 -7.92 -2.50
CA HIS A 119 10.35 -7.78 -1.14
C HIS A 119 9.61 -8.72 -0.17
N ILE A 120 8.27 -8.69 -0.17
CA ILE A 120 7.42 -9.54 0.66
C ILE A 120 7.72 -11.03 0.41
N ARG A 121 7.76 -11.46 -0.86
CA ARG A 121 7.96 -12.87 -1.22
C ARG A 121 9.35 -13.40 -0.87
N ARG A 122 10.36 -12.52 -0.83
CA ARG A 122 11.69 -12.89 -0.34
C ARG A 122 11.67 -13.19 1.17
N LEU A 123 10.88 -12.44 1.94
CA LEU A 123 10.74 -12.63 3.38
C LEU A 123 9.76 -13.76 3.73
N HIS A 124 8.71 -13.89 2.95
CA HIS A 124 7.59 -14.81 3.16
C HIS A 124 7.26 -15.55 1.86
N PRO A 125 8.04 -16.60 1.50
CA PRO A 125 7.76 -17.38 0.30
C PRO A 125 6.38 -18.06 0.37
N GLY A 126 5.63 -18.04 -0.73
CA GLY A 126 4.36 -18.75 -0.84
C GLY A 126 3.14 -18.02 -0.28
N VAL A 127 3.26 -16.74 0.11
CA VAL A 127 2.10 -15.95 0.54
C VAL A 127 1.32 -15.36 -0.64
N GLY A 128 0.00 -15.22 -0.46
CA GLY A 128 -0.83 -14.35 -1.29
C GLY A 128 -0.72 -12.90 -0.81
N VAL A 129 -0.89 -11.95 -1.72
CA VAL A 129 -0.88 -10.53 -1.40
C VAL A 129 -2.25 -9.93 -1.72
N VAL A 130 -2.83 -9.20 -0.78
CA VAL A 130 -4.14 -8.54 -0.92
C VAL A 130 -3.98 -7.02 -0.88
N ALA A 131 -4.88 -6.33 -1.58
CA ALA A 131 -5.00 -4.88 -1.55
C ALA A 131 -6.46 -4.51 -1.81
N ASP A 132 -6.93 -3.44 -1.19
CA ASP A 132 -8.33 -3.03 -1.24
C ASP A 132 -8.50 -1.52 -1.47
N PRO A 133 -8.05 -1.00 -2.63
CA PRO A 133 -8.30 0.40 -2.96
C PRO A 133 -9.81 0.68 -3.01
N GLU A 134 -10.20 1.91 -2.73
CA GLU A 134 -11.57 2.36 -3.02
C GLU A 134 -11.92 2.05 -4.49
N ALA A 135 -13.11 1.51 -4.74
CA ALA A 135 -13.53 1.07 -6.08
C ALA A 135 -13.45 2.18 -7.15
N SER A 136 -13.61 3.44 -6.72
CA SER A 136 -13.46 4.63 -7.57
C SER A 136 -12.00 4.99 -7.92
N ASN A 137 -11.00 4.40 -7.23
CA ASN A 137 -9.58 4.66 -7.46
C ASN A 137 -9.05 3.90 -8.69
N ALA A 138 -9.44 4.34 -9.88
CA ALA A 138 -9.05 3.71 -11.13
C ALA A 138 -7.53 3.65 -11.35
N ALA A 139 -6.77 4.58 -10.77
CA ALA A 139 -5.31 4.59 -10.90
C ALA A 139 -4.67 3.42 -10.13
N SER A 140 -5.06 3.22 -8.87
CA SER A 140 -4.60 2.11 -8.05
C SER A 140 -5.02 0.76 -8.63
N ARG A 141 -6.28 0.63 -9.08
CA ARG A 141 -6.78 -0.59 -9.72
C ARG A 141 -5.92 -1.01 -10.91
N ARG A 142 -5.60 -0.07 -11.82
CA ARG A 142 -4.71 -0.35 -12.97
C ARG A 142 -3.30 -0.76 -12.56
N VAL A 143 -2.77 -0.19 -11.47
CA VAL A 143 -1.46 -0.58 -10.92
C VAL A 143 -1.49 -2.03 -10.44
N LEU A 144 -2.52 -2.42 -9.71
CA LEU A 144 -2.70 -3.78 -9.18
C LEU A 144 -2.87 -4.78 -10.34
N GLU A 145 -3.73 -4.51 -11.30
CA GLU A 145 -3.97 -5.37 -12.47
C GLU A 145 -2.68 -5.60 -13.28
N ARG A 146 -1.88 -4.55 -13.49
CA ARG A 146 -0.55 -4.67 -14.15
C ARG A 146 0.46 -5.50 -13.35
N ASN A 147 0.23 -5.67 -12.07
CA ASN A 147 1.01 -6.52 -11.17
C ASN A 147 0.37 -7.90 -10.95
N ALA A 148 -0.51 -8.34 -11.84
CA ALA A 148 -1.18 -9.63 -11.80
C ALA A 148 -2.03 -9.86 -10.53
N PHE A 149 -2.55 -8.78 -9.93
CA PHE A 149 -3.63 -8.89 -8.95
C PHE A 149 -4.96 -9.11 -9.69
N VAL A 150 -5.78 -9.98 -9.16
CA VAL A 150 -7.10 -10.30 -9.68
C VAL A 150 -8.15 -9.70 -8.77
N LEU A 151 -9.13 -9.01 -9.34
CA LEU A 151 -10.29 -8.50 -8.63
C LEU A 151 -11.12 -9.70 -8.12
N LEU A 152 -11.36 -9.76 -6.82
CA LEU A 152 -12.19 -10.79 -6.20
C LEU A 152 -13.62 -10.30 -5.99
N ASP A 153 -13.78 -9.05 -5.53
CA ASP A 153 -15.09 -8.50 -5.16
C ASP A 153 -15.05 -6.96 -5.09
N GLU A 154 -16.22 -6.34 -5.13
CA GLU A 154 -16.42 -4.92 -4.80
C GLU A 154 -17.52 -4.84 -3.75
N ARG A 155 -17.20 -4.37 -2.54
CA ARG A 155 -18.14 -4.31 -1.43
C ARG A 155 -17.76 -3.28 -0.38
N VAL A 156 -18.72 -2.94 0.47
CA VAL A 156 -18.44 -2.16 1.68
C VAL A 156 -17.73 -3.07 2.68
N VAL A 157 -16.57 -2.62 3.16
CA VAL A 157 -15.78 -3.30 4.20
C VAL A 157 -16.05 -2.60 5.52
N VAL A 158 -16.53 -3.34 6.51
CA VAL A 158 -17.00 -2.79 7.80
C VAL A 158 -15.89 -2.08 8.58
N SER A 159 -14.64 -2.50 8.40
CA SER A 159 -13.47 -1.86 9.03
C SER A 159 -13.07 -0.54 8.37
N GLU A 160 -13.63 -0.22 7.19
CA GLU A 160 -13.33 1.02 6.50
C GLU A 160 -14.30 2.13 6.91
N PRO A 161 -13.81 3.36 7.11
CA PRO A 161 -14.68 4.49 7.42
C PRO A 161 -15.62 4.84 6.26
N ASP A 162 -16.74 5.45 6.58
CA ASP A 162 -17.68 6.08 5.65
C ASP A 162 -18.45 5.15 4.69
N GLY A 163 -18.46 3.84 4.90
CA GLY A 163 -19.24 2.90 4.10
C GLY A 163 -18.88 2.91 2.61
N LYS A 164 -17.65 3.21 2.28
CA LYS A 164 -17.15 3.22 0.90
C LYS A 164 -17.06 1.82 0.32
N VAL A 165 -17.28 1.73 -0.99
CA VAL A 165 -17.09 0.47 -1.73
C VAL A 165 -15.60 0.29 -2.02
N MET A 166 -15.05 -0.80 -1.50
CA MET A 166 -13.67 -1.20 -1.72
C MET A 166 -13.59 -2.26 -2.82
N ALA A 167 -12.60 -2.15 -3.69
CA ALA A 167 -12.29 -3.16 -4.70
C ALA A 167 -11.21 -4.09 -4.13
N ILE A 168 -11.60 -5.32 -3.83
CA ILE A 168 -10.73 -6.29 -3.19
C ILE A 168 -9.94 -7.06 -4.25
N TYR A 169 -8.64 -6.90 -4.24
CA TYR A 169 -7.71 -7.55 -5.14
C TYR A 169 -6.84 -8.57 -4.40
N ARG A 170 -6.51 -9.66 -5.07
CA ARG A 170 -5.55 -10.63 -4.56
C ARG A 170 -4.59 -11.08 -5.66
N ARG A 171 -3.31 -11.08 -5.36
CA ARG A 171 -2.29 -11.76 -6.14
C ARG A 171 -1.98 -13.10 -5.46
N PRO A 172 -2.25 -14.24 -6.12
CA PRO A 172 -1.99 -15.55 -5.52
C PRO A 172 -0.49 -15.78 -5.33
N PRO A 173 -0.10 -16.75 -4.46
CA PRO A 173 1.27 -17.24 -4.42
C PRO A 173 1.75 -17.65 -5.80
N GLU A 174 3.07 -17.59 -6.04
CA GLU A 174 3.64 -18.21 -7.23
C GLU A 174 3.47 -19.72 -7.17
N ALA A 175 3.08 -20.31 -8.29
CA ALA A 175 3.06 -21.77 -8.40
C ALA A 175 4.49 -22.30 -8.20
N ARG A 176 4.62 -23.33 -7.38
CA ARG A 176 5.91 -24.03 -7.19
C ARG A 176 6.26 -24.80 -8.43
#